data_31d16c343b7306d47cfa2027767e6c14
#
_entry.id   31d16c343b7306d47cfa2027767e6c14
#
_cell.length_a   1.000
_cell.length_b   1.000
_cell.length_c   1.000
_cell.angle_alpha   90.00
_cell.angle_beta   90.00
_cell.angle_gamma   90.00
#
_symmetry.space_group_name_H-M   'P 1'
#
loop_
_entity.id
_entity.type
_entity.pdbx_description
1 polymer ?
#
loop_
_entity_poly.entity_id
_entity_poly.type
_entity_poly.pdbx_seq_one_letter_code
_entity_poly.pdbx_strand_id
1 'polypeptide(L)'
;MGVTETVYDENFEINNCKREIASNYFNYYKAFAKSGIIDYHEGSVSWIIPYEGEKGPSLAFRIHLNEENAETELKALGQGIRKGEVPQMWIVTPDATPDNIIDIMERNGFKNLSGDDDEPAMLLCKKDFCPYREENSRITCRKVSTKEDFKSWIDVVNTALHGWEMIDAKNYFTWVKDENINIYLAEIDGVAVSTCATIQNGNTSSLEFVSTLEQYLRKKAAALLSSYAIDALLSNGAETVTLGACGDSVHLYKGLGFKKYFNNIILKYEKALNA
;
A
#
# COMPACT_ATOMS: atom_id res chain seq x y z
N MET A 1 -44.52 -13.15 -17.71
CA MET A 1 -43.10 -13.40 -17.44
C MET A 1 -42.61 -12.23 -16.60
N GLY A 2 -42.53 -12.42 -15.28
CA GLY A 2 -42.06 -11.39 -14.37
C GLY A 2 -40.57 -11.29 -14.45
N VAL A 3 -40.07 -10.10 -14.79
CA VAL A 3 -38.65 -9.76 -14.62
C VAL A 3 -38.45 -9.56 -13.12
N THR A 4 -37.80 -10.50 -12.46
CA THR A 4 -37.26 -10.31 -11.12
C THR A 4 -36.11 -9.31 -11.24
N GLU A 5 -36.36 -8.04 -10.93
CA GLU A 5 -35.29 -7.08 -10.63
C GLU A 5 -34.49 -7.65 -9.45
N THR A 6 -33.26 -8.07 -9.72
CA THR A 6 -32.28 -8.38 -8.69
C THR A 6 -32.01 -7.06 -7.97
N VAL A 7 -32.55 -6.92 -6.77
CA VAL A 7 -32.17 -5.82 -5.86
C VAL A 7 -30.67 -5.98 -5.63
N TYR A 8 -29.86 -5.12 -6.25
CA TYR A 8 -28.45 -5.04 -6.00
C TYR A 8 -28.25 -4.61 -4.54
N ASP A 9 -27.73 -5.49 -3.72
CA ASP A 9 -27.41 -5.16 -2.34
C ASP A 9 -26.11 -4.32 -2.34
N GLU A 10 -26.26 -3.00 -2.31
CA GLU A 10 -25.17 -2.04 -2.25
C GLU A 10 -24.19 -2.33 -1.09
N ASN A 11 -24.70 -2.81 0.03
CA ASN A 11 -23.88 -3.17 1.19
C ASN A 11 -22.98 -4.38 0.89
N PHE A 12 -23.48 -5.35 0.13
CA PHE A 12 -22.70 -6.52 -0.28
C PHE A 12 -21.55 -6.11 -1.22
N GLU A 13 -21.81 -5.23 -2.19
CA GLU A 13 -20.79 -4.73 -3.10
C GLU A 13 -19.72 -3.91 -2.36
N ILE A 14 -20.13 -3.02 -1.45
CA ILE A 14 -19.21 -2.22 -0.61
C ILE A 14 -18.33 -3.12 0.25
N ASN A 15 -18.89 -4.15 0.89
CA ASN A 15 -18.11 -5.07 1.72
C ASN A 15 -17.13 -5.91 0.90
N ASN A 16 -17.48 -6.31 -0.31
CA ASN A 16 -16.57 -7.01 -1.20
C ASN A 16 -15.39 -6.09 -1.61
N CYS A 17 -15.67 -4.83 -1.96
CA CYS A 17 -14.62 -3.85 -2.24
C CYS A 17 -13.68 -3.63 -1.05
N LYS A 18 -14.21 -3.53 0.17
CA LYS A 18 -13.39 -3.39 1.39
C LYS A 18 -12.46 -4.59 1.60
N ARG A 19 -12.97 -5.82 1.43
CA ARG A 19 -12.17 -7.04 1.54
C ARG A 19 -11.09 -7.11 0.46
N GLU A 20 -11.41 -6.71 -0.76
CA GLU A 20 -10.46 -6.67 -1.86
C GLU A 20 -9.33 -5.69 -1.59
N ILE A 21 -9.64 -4.47 -1.14
CA ILE A 21 -8.64 -3.49 -0.75
C ILE A 21 -7.75 -4.04 0.37
N ALA A 22 -8.35 -4.57 1.44
CA ALA A 22 -7.59 -5.13 2.56
C ALA A 22 -6.68 -6.30 2.12
N SER A 23 -7.14 -7.14 1.19
CA SER A 23 -6.32 -8.23 0.65
C SER A 23 -5.16 -7.73 -0.20
N ASN A 24 -5.40 -6.75 -1.07
CA ASN A 24 -4.37 -6.25 -1.99
C ASN A 24 -3.37 -5.32 -1.31
N TYR A 25 -3.80 -4.54 -0.33
CA TYR A 25 -2.97 -3.57 0.38
C TYR A 25 -1.67 -4.17 0.89
N PHE A 26 -1.70 -5.42 1.31
CA PHE A 26 -0.54 -6.10 1.88
C PHE A 26 0.19 -7.03 0.92
N ASN A 27 -0.30 -7.22 -0.31
CA ASN A 27 0.37 -8.10 -1.28
C ASN A 27 1.76 -7.57 -1.65
N TYR A 28 1.97 -6.25 -1.65
CA TYR A 28 3.28 -5.68 -1.94
C TYR A 28 4.30 -5.95 -0.82
N TYR A 29 3.87 -6.12 0.44
CA TYR A 29 4.79 -6.51 1.51
C TYR A 29 5.40 -7.89 1.27
N LYS A 30 4.65 -8.82 0.66
CA LYS A 30 5.19 -10.11 0.23
C LYS A 30 6.30 -9.96 -0.82
N ALA A 31 6.25 -8.91 -1.64
CA ALA A 31 7.29 -8.61 -2.62
C ALA A 31 8.62 -8.23 -1.94
N PHE A 32 8.57 -7.54 -0.80
CA PHE A 32 9.78 -7.26 0.00
C PHE A 32 10.43 -8.53 0.52
N ALA A 33 9.64 -9.48 1.02
CA ALA A 33 10.16 -10.75 1.55
C ALA A 33 10.92 -11.56 0.50
N LYS A 34 10.54 -11.46 -0.78
CA LYS A 34 11.25 -12.14 -1.88
C LYS A 34 12.70 -11.70 -2.05
N SER A 35 13.07 -10.52 -1.56
CA SER A 35 14.46 -10.01 -1.64
C SER A 35 15.45 -10.71 -0.72
N GLY A 36 14.95 -11.45 0.28
CA GLY A 36 15.77 -12.13 1.27
C GLY A 36 16.39 -11.24 2.35
N ILE A 37 15.99 -9.96 2.40
CA ILE A 37 16.43 -8.99 3.42
C ILE A 37 15.34 -8.67 4.46
N ILE A 38 14.13 -9.18 4.24
CA ILE A 38 12.96 -8.96 5.09
C ILE A 38 12.32 -10.30 5.39
N ASP A 39 12.05 -10.54 6.67
CA ASP A 39 11.25 -11.67 7.13
C ASP A 39 9.76 -11.34 6.96
N TYR A 40 8.99 -12.33 6.49
CA TYR A 40 7.55 -12.27 6.39
C TYR A 40 6.94 -13.35 7.28
N HIS A 41 6.30 -12.91 8.34
CA HIS A 41 5.54 -13.80 9.22
C HIS A 41 4.07 -13.86 8.80
N GLU A 42 3.52 -15.07 8.70
CA GLU A 42 2.10 -15.31 8.43
C GLU A 42 1.47 -16.08 9.60
N GLY A 43 0.42 -15.49 10.21
CA GLY A 43 -0.25 -16.05 11.37
C GLY A 43 -1.59 -15.36 11.64
N SER A 44 -2.09 -15.45 12.87
CA SER A 44 -3.26 -14.69 13.35
C SER A 44 -3.03 -13.17 13.24
N VAL A 45 -1.79 -12.75 13.34
CA VAL A 45 -1.29 -11.44 12.91
C VAL A 45 -0.15 -11.70 11.95
N SER A 46 -0.16 -11.04 10.80
CA SER A 46 0.95 -11.10 9.85
C SER A 46 1.82 -9.87 9.98
N TRP A 47 3.12 -9.99 9.71
CA TRP A 47 4.03 -8.84 9.70
C TRP A 47 5.22 -9.05 8.80
N ILE A 48 5.89 -7.92 8.50
CA ILE A 48 7.22 -7.89 7.92
C ILE A 48 8.18 -7.17 8.85
N ILE A 49 9.41 -7.64 8.90
CA ILE A 49 10.50 -7.02 9.67
C ILE A 49 11.84 -7.25 8.95
N PRO A 50 12.70 -6.25 8.78
CA PRO A 50 14.02 -6.44 8.21
C PRO A 50 14.87 -7.36 9.10
N TYR A 51 15.69 -8.22 8.48
CA TYR A 51 16.71 -8.96 9.22
C TYR A 51 17.72 -7.99 9.85
N GLU A 52 18.42 -8.47 10.88
CA GLU A 52 19.42 -7.66 11.61
C GLU A 52 20.46 -7.05 10.66
N GLY A 53 20.62 -5.74 10.71
CA GLY A 53 21.53 -4.98 9.85
C GLY A 53 20.97 -4.63 8.47
N GLU A 54 19.80 -5.13 8.09
CA GLU A 54 19.13 -4.78 6.85
C GLU A 54 18.16 -3.61 7.03
N LYS A 55 17.85 -2.91 5.91
CA LYS A 55 16.89 -1.80 5.89
C LYS A 55 15.62 -2.25 5.17
N GLY A 56 14.49 -1.72 5.61
CA GLY A 56 13.20 -2.02 5.00
C GLY A 56 12.03 -1.66 5.91
N PRO A 57 10.80 -1.85 5.43
CA PRO A 57 9.61 -1.63 6.24
C PRO A 57 9.48 -2.62 7.39
N SER A 58 8.98 -2.14 8.54
CA SER A 58 8.67 -2.95 9.70
C SER A 58 7.23 -2.64 10.12
N LEU A 59 6.31 -3.56 9.84
CA LEU A 59 4.88 -3.31 9.97
C LEU A 59 4.11 -4.61 10.20
N ALA A 60 3.14 -4.60 11.13
CA ALA A 60 2.17 -5.67 11.34
C ALA A 60 0.82 -5.32 10.71
N PHE A 61 0.12 -6.33 10.21
CA PHE A 61 -1.12 -6.21 9.44
C PHE A 61 -1.90 -7.54 9.43
N ARG A 62 -3.09 -7.57 8.82
CA ARG A 62 -3.95 -8.75 8.75
C ARG A 62 -4.16 -9.38 10.13
N ILE A 63 -4.90 -8.65 10.97
CA ILE A 63 -5.13 -9.01 12.37
C ILE A 63 -6.40 -9.86 12.45
N HIS A 64 -6.25 -11.14 12.72
CA HIS A 64 -7.36 -12.09 12.86
C HIS A 64 -7.19 -12.90 14.15
N LEU A 65 -7.38 -12.23 15.29
CA LEU A 65 -7.33 -12.86 16.60
C LEU A 65 -8.68 -13.51 16.95
N ASN A 66 -8.64 -14.55 17.78
CA ASN A 66 -9.85 -15.12 18.34
C ASN A 66 -10.29 -14.25 19.52
N GLU A 67 -11.59 -13.93 19.59
CA GLU A 67 -12.18 -13.09 20.63
C GLU A 67 -11.83 -13.56 22.06
N GLU A 68 -11.83 -14.88 22.29
CA GLU A 68 -11.55 -15.48 23.60
C GLU A 68 -10.08 -15.29 24.03
N ASN A 69 -9.15 -15.20 23.06
CA ASN A 69 -7.69 -15.20 23.29
C ASN A 69 -7.02 -13.88 22.95
N ALA A 70 -7.71 -12.92 22.34
CA ALA A 70 -7.12 -11.70 21.77
C ALA A 70 -6.21 -10.96 22.76
N GLU A 71 -6.65 -10.78 24.01
CA GLU A 71 -5.82 -10.10 25.02
C GLU A 71 -4.55 -10.88 25.36
N THR A 72 -4.65 -12.21 25.45
CA THR A 72 -3.50 -13.07 25.78
C THR A 72 -2.48 -13.05 24.64
N GLU A 73 -2.96 -13.16 23.39
CA GLU A 73 -2.11 -13.11 22.21
C GLU A 73 -1.45 -11.73 22.06
N LEU A 74 -2.18 -10.62 22.27
CA LEU A 74 -1.63 -9.27 22.21
C LEU A 74 -0.57 -9.03 23.30
N LYS A 75 -0.75 -9.58 24.52
CA LYS A 75 0.28 -9.51 25.57
C LYS A 75 1.54 -10.26 25.15
N ALA A 76 1.42 -11.43 24.54
CA ALA A 76 2.57 -12.19 24.03
C ALA A 76 3.27 -11.44 22.88
N LEU A 77 2.51 -10.90 21.92
CA LEU A 77 3.05 -10.06 20.83
C LEU A 77 3.72 -8.80 21.36
N GLY A 78 3.16 -8.16 22.39
CA GLY A 78 3.78 -7.04 23.09
C GLY A 78 5.15 -7.38 23.73
N GLN A 79 5.34 -8.63 24.16
CA GLN A 79 6.67 -9.08 24.58
C GLN A 79 7.62 -9.22 23.40
N GLY A 80 7.17 -9.74 22.27
CA GLY A 80 7.94 -9.81 21.03
C GLY A 80 8.34 -8.41 20.51
N ILE A 81 7.42 -7.43 20.59
CA ILE A 81 7.73 -6.04 20.22
C ILE A 81 8.87 -5.48 21.09
N ARG A 82 8.82 -5.71 22.39
CA ARG A 82 9.88 -5.23 23.31
C ARG A 82 11.25 -5.87 23.04
N LYS A 83 11.27 -7.06 22.45
CA LYS A 83 12.50 -7.75 22.03
C LYS A 83 12.97 -7.37 20.64
N GLY A 84 12.16 -6.63 19.88
CA GLY A 84 12.43 -6.32 18.47
C GLY A 84 12.10 -7.46 17.51
N GLU A 85 11.37 -8.48 17.94
CA GLU A 85 10.96 -9.65 17.14
C GLU A 85 9.65 -9.40 16.37
N VAL A 86 8.85 -8.42 16.78
CA VAL A 86 7.57 -8.03 16.19
C VAL A 86 7.58 -6.52 15.97
N PRO A 87 7.03 -6.03 14.84
CA PRO A 87 6.94 -4.59 14.56
C PRO A 87 6.16 -3.80 15.60
N GLN A 88 6.57 -2.55 15.83
CA GLN A 88 5.84 -1.61 16.70
C GLN A 88 4.64 -0.96 16.01
N MET A 89 4.71 -0.79 14.69
CA MET A 89 3.66 -0.15 13.88
C MET A 89 2.72 -1.21 13.33
N TRP A 90 1.42 -0.98 13.49
CA TRP A 90 0.37 -1.90 13.06
C TRP A 90 -0.67 -1.16 12.25
N ILE A 91 -1.12 -1.76 11.15
CA ILE A 91 -2.26 -1.27 10.36
C ILE A 91 -3.46 -2.19 10.61
N VAL A 92 -4.57 -1.59 11.03
CA VAL A 92 -5.85 -2.26 11.23
C VAL A 92 -6.78 -1.91 10.07
N THR A 93 -7.26 -2.93 9.39
CA THR A 93 -8.23 -2.85 8.29
C THR A 93 -9.62 -3.29 8.78
N PRO A 94 -10.71 -2.95 8.06
CA PRO A 94 -12.08 -3.27 8.50
C PRO A 94 -12.42 -4.76 8.64
N ASP A 95 -11.57 -5.64 8.12
CA ASP A 95 -11.71 -7.10 8.25
C ASP A 95 -10.96 -7.68 9.46
N ALA A 96 -10.33 -6.82 10.26
CA ALA A 96 -9.65 -7.26 11.49
C ALA A 96 -10.64 -7.81 12.51
N THR A 97 -10.22 -8.84 13.24
CA THR A 97 -11.03 -9.49 14.27
C THR A 97 -10.31 -9.55 15.61
N PRO A 98 -11.04 -9.52 16.74
CA PRO A 98 -12.49 -9.32 16.87
C PRO A 98 -12.92 -7.88 16.53
N ASP A 99 -14.22 -7.62 16.39
CA ASP A 99 -14.75 -6.31 15.98
C ASP A 99 -14.30 -5.14 16.88
N ASN A 100 -14.02 -5.42 18.16
CA ASN A 100 -13.51 -4.45 19.13
C ASN A 100 -11.98 -4.51 19.27
N ILE A 101 -11.25 -4.99 18.24
CA ILE A 101 -9.80 -5.19 18.32
C ILE A 101 -9.02 -3.93 18.68
N ILE A 102 -9.45 -2.77 18.18
CA ILE A 102 -8.80 -1.48 18.47
C ILE A 102 -8.84 -1.19 19.97
N ASP A 103 -10.01 -1.33 20.61
CA ASP A 103 -10.16 -1.11 22.06
C ASP A 103 -9.30 -2.10 22.86
N ILE A 104 -9.18 -3.35 22.39
CA ILE A 104 -8.33 -4.35 23.04
C ILE A 104 -6.86 -3.97 22.88
N MET A 105 -6.43 -3.51 21.69
CA MET A 105 -5.06 -3.08 21.44
C MET A 105 -4.68 -1.87 22.30
N GLU A 106 -5.55 -0.86 22.38
CA GLU A 106 -5.32 0.33 23.20
C GLU A 106 -5.15 -0.02 24.69
N ARG A 107 -5.99 -0.91 25.24
CA ARG A 107 -5.82 -1.43 26.61
C ARG A 107 -4.53 -2.22 26.82
N ASN A 108 -3.95 -2.75 25.74
CA ASN A 108 -2.71 -3.52 25.79
C ASN A 108 -1.47 -2.72 25.37
N GLY A 109 -1.52 -1.39 25.39
CA GLY A 109 -0.37 -0.50 25.24
C GLY A 109 -0.13 0.00 23.82
N PHE A 110 -1.11 -0.12 22.94
CA PHE A 110 -1.09 0.54 21.64
C PHE A 110 -1.73 1.92 21.72
N LYS A 111 -1.20 2.84 20.96
CA LYS A 111 -1.74 4.17 20.76
C LYS A 111 -2.20 4.33 19.33
N ASN A 112 -3.42 4.76 19.16
CA ASN A 112 -3.96 5.13 17.86
C ASN A 112 -3.30 6.43 17.40
N LEU A 113 -2.64 6.36 16.24
CA LEU A 113 -1.98 7.51 15.60
C LEU A 113 -2.84 8.11 14.51
N SER A 114 -3.98 7.47 14.19
CA SER A 114 -4.85 7.91 13.12
C SER A 114 -5.56 9.20 13.51
N GLY A 115 -5.52 10.16 12.59
CA GLY A 115 -6.28 11.40 12.64
C GLY A 115 -7.34 11.43 11.53
N ASP A 116 -8.05 12.55 11.39
CA ASP A 116 -9.14 12.69 10.41
C ASP A 116 -8.68 12.60 8.94
N ASP A 117 -7.38 12.74 8.67
CA ASP A 117 -6.77 12.77 7.33
C ASP A 117 -5.96 11.51 6.96
N ASP A 118 -6.09 10.42 7.74
CA ASP A 118 -5.25 9.25 7.55
C ASP A 118 -5.64 8.39 6.36
N GLU A 119 -4.64 7.85 5.74
CA GLU A 119 -4.57 6.91 4.61
C GLU A 119 -5.93 6.37 4.11
N PRO A 120 -6.70 7.16 3.31
CA PRO A 120 -7.89 6.66 2.65
C PRO A 120 -7.55 5.46 1.76
N ALA A 121 -8.17 4.34 2.05
CA ALA A 121 -8.09 3.14 1.23
C ALA A 121 -9.10 3.27 0.07
N MET A 122 -8.58 3.23 -1.15
CA MET A 122 -9.34 3.54 -2.35
C MET A 122 -9.29 2.39 -3.36
N LEU A 123 -10.35 2.28 -4.16
CA LEU A 123 -10.46 1.30 -5.25
C LEU A 123 -11.01 1.97 -6.51
N LEU A 124 -10.42 1.60 -7.64
CA LEU A 124 -10.86 1.93 -8.99
C LEU A 124 -11.37 0.67 -9.67
N CYS A 125 -12.60 0.69 -10.19
CA CYS A 125 -13.07 -0.30 -11.15
C CYS A 125 -12.67 0.13 -12.57
N LYS A 126 -12.31 -0.81 -13.42
CA LYS A 126 -11.93 -0.57 -14.83
C LYS A 126 -12.91 0.33 -15.58
N LYS A 127 -14.21 0.12 -15.39
CA LYS A 127 -15.27 0.92 -16.02
C LYS A 127 -15.29 2.39 -15.61
N ASP A 128 -14.73 2.71 -14.45
CA ASP A 128 -14.72 4.07 -13.86
C ASP A 128 -13.41 4.82 -14.16
N PHE A 129 -12.47 4.19 -14.87
CA PHE A 129 -11.16 4.78 -15.16
C PHE A 129 -11.27 6.01 -16.05
N CYS A 130 -10.78 7.14 -15.55
CA CYS A 130 -10.67 8.41 -16.25
C CYS A 130 -9.18 8.72 -16.50
N PRO A 131 -8.59 8.34 -17.64
CA PRO A 131 -7.17 8.54 -17.87
C PRO A 131 -6.83 10.03 -17.95
N TYR A 132 -5.82 10.42 -17.17
CA TYR A 132 -5.25 11.76 -17.29
C TYR A 132 -4.33 11.80 -18.52
N ARG A 133 -4.55 12.79 -19.38
CA ARG A 133 -3.76 13.03 -20.59
C ARG A 133 -3.37 14.49 -20.66
N GLU A 134 -2.20 14.78 -21.17
CA GLU A 134 -1.72 16.13 -21.41
C GLU A 134 -1.04 16.18 -22.79
N GLU A 135 -1.60 16.96 -23.70
CA GLU A 135 -1.00 17.18 -25.01
C GLU A 135 0.27 18.00 -24.86
N ASN A 136 1.30 17.67 -25.65
CA ASN A 136 2.61 18.34 -25.66
C ASN A 136 3.32 18.37 -24.29
N SER A 137 3.11 17.35 -23.46
CA SER A 137 3.80 17.22 -22.18
C SER A 137 5.32 17.02 -22.39
N ARG A 138 6.11 17.73 -21.58
CA ARG A 138 7.56 17.47 -21.45
C ARG A 138 7.85 16.28 -20.53
N ILE A 139 6.82 15.64 -20.02
CA ILE A 139 6.93 14.48 -19.13
C ILE A 139 6.87 13.22 -19.98
N THR A 140 7.87 12.36 -19.82
CA THR A 140 7.90 11.02 -20.40
C THR A 140 7.69 9.99 -19.30
N CYS A 141 6.78 9.04 -19.54
CA CYS A 141 6.52 7.93 -18.62
C CYS A 141 7.06 6.63 -19.24
N ARG A 142 7.78 5.85 -18.45
CA ARG A 142 8.32 4.58 -18.92
C ARG A 142 8.44 3.52 -17.83
N LYS A 143 8.46 2.26 -18.24
CA LYS A 143 8.73 1.13 -17.35
C LYS A 143 10.23 1.07 -17.04
N VAL A 144 10.58 0.77 -15.80
CA VAL A 144 11.95 0.46 -15.36
C VAL A 144 12.36 -0.90 -15.90
N SER A 145 13.52 -0.97 -16.55
CA SER A 145 14.03 -2.18 -17.17
C SER A 145 15.51 -2.47 -16.91
N THR A 146 16.27 -1.49 -16.46
CA THR A 146 17.70 -1.59 -16.15
C THR A 146 17.97 -1.35 -14.66
N LYS A 147 19.19 -1.71 -14.21
CA LYS A 147 19.63 -1.41 -12.84
C LYS A 147 19.76 0.09 -12.60
N GLU A 148 20.20 0.81 -13.59
CA GLU A 148 20.36 2.27 -13.57
C GLU A 148 19.00 2.95 -13.40
N ASP A 149 18.00 2.50 -14.16
CA ASP A 149 16.62 2.97 -14.00
C ASP A 149 16.08 2.67 -12.60
N PHE A 150 16.32 1.45 -12.10
CA PHE A 150 15.88 1.06 -10.76
C PHE A 150 16.56 1.88 -9.67
N LYS A 151 17.84 2.20 -9.84
CA LYS A 151 18.54 3.10 -8.93
C LYS A 151 17.90 4.48 -8.93
N SER A 152 17.62 5.06 -10.10
CA SER A 152 16.93 6.35 -10.21
C SER A 152 15.55 6.31 -9.55
N TRP A 153 14.83 5.18 -9.69
CA TRP A 153 13.54 4.97 -9.05
C TRP A 153 13.66 4.93 -7.51
N ILE A 154 14.64 4.18 -6.97
CA ILE A 154 14.93 4.11 -5.53
C ILE A 154 15.28 5.50 -4.99
N ASP A 155 16.14 6.24 -5.67
CA ASP A 155 16.57 7.57 -5.23
C ASP A 155 15.37 8.52 -5.08
N VAL A 156 14.41 8.48 -6.03
CA VAL A 156 13.19 9.27 -5.96
C VAL A 156 12.26 8.78 -4.84
N VAL A 157 12.00 7.47 -4.74
CA VAL A 157 11.10 6.91 -3.71
C VAL A 157 11.63 7.17 -2.31
N ASN A 158 12.89 6.84 -2.05
CA ASN A 158 13.48 7.01 -0.72
C ASN A 158 13.54 8.49 -0.31
N THR A 159 13.78 9.39 -1.27
CA THR A 159 13.82 10.82 -0.99
C THR A 159 12.42 11.40 -0.79
N ALA A 160 11.50 11.11 -1.71
CA ALA A 160 10.23 11.84 -1.78
C ALA A 160 9.10 11.20 -0.96
N LEU A 161 9.10 9.87 -0.78
CA LEU A 161 8.03 9.18 -0.08
C LEU A 161 8.37 8.94 1.40
N HIS A 162 9.59 8.55 1.69
CA HIS A 162 9.96 8.09 3.03
C HIS A 162 10.92 9.02 3.76
N GLY A 163 11.76 9.78 3.05
CA GLY A 163 12.82 10.60 3.64
C GLY A 163 13.97 9.78 4.24
N TRP A 164 14.00 8.45 3.98
CA TRP A 164 15.05 7.52 4.42
C TRP A 164 15.15 6.33 3.45
N GLU A 165 16.24 5.58 3.55
CA GLU A 165 16.51 4.43 2.67
C GLU A 165 15.65 3.21 3.06
N MET A 166 14.37 3.22 2.67
CA MET A 166 13.45 2.11 2.89
C MET A 166 13.63 0.99 1.87
N ILE A 167 13.96 1.35 0.63
CA ILE A 167 14.12 0.38 -0.45
C ILE A 167 15.60 0.26 -0.80
N ASP A 168 16.11 -0.98 -0.77
CA ASP A 168 17.48 -1.30 -1.11
C ASP A 168 17.59 -1.76 -2.59
N ALA A 169 18.73 -1.50 -3.20
CA ALA A 169 19.05 -1.96 -4.55
C ALA A 169 19.03 -3.49 -4.71
N LYS A 170 19.17 -4.25 -3.61
CA LYS A 170 19.02 -5.72 -3.59
C LYS A 170 17.65 -6.18 -4.10
N ASN A 171 16.61 -5.34 -3.98
CA ASN A 171 15.27 -5.63 -4.50
C ASN A 171 15.18 -5.66 -6.04
N TYR A 172 16.20 -5.15 -6.77
CA TYR A 172 16.17 -5.07 -8.22
C TYR A 172 15.84 -6.41 -8.88
N PHE A 173 16.59 -7.46 -8.55
CA PHE A 173 16.43 -8.75 -9.22
C PHE A 173 15.12 -9.45 -8.90
N THR A 174 14.54 -9.18 -7.74
CA THR A 174 13.25 -9.73 -7.34
C THR A 174 12.09 -8.98 -7.95
N TRP A 175 12.15 -7.65 -7.96
CA TRP A 175 11.03 -6.82 -8.38
C TRP A 175 10.97 -6.62 -9.89
N VAL A 176 12.11 -6.34 -10.55
CA VAL A 176 12.11 -6.08 -12.00
C VAL A 176 11.89 -7.35 -12.81
N LYS A 177 12.20 -8.52 -12.23
CA LYS A 177 11.99 -9.83 -12.87
C LYS A 177 10.70 -10.52 -12.49
N ASP A 178 9.98 -10.00 -11.49
CA ASP A 178 8.66 -10.54 -11.13
C ASP A 178 7.64 -10.07 -12.16
N GLU A 179 7.00 -11.00 -12.84
CA GLU A 179 6.00 -10.70 -13.87
C GLU A 179 4.77 -9.96 -13.33
N ASN A 180 4.51 -10.07 -12.02
CA ASN A 180 3.40 -9.42 -11.35
C ASN A 180 3.75 -8.01 -10.84
N ILE A 181 5.03 -7.61 -10.88
CA ILE A 181 5.50 -6.31 -10.41
C ILE A 181 5.97 -5.48 -11.61
N ASN A 182 5.39 -4.32 -11.77
CA ASN A 182 5.84 -3.36 -12.77
C ASN A 182 6.20 -2.04 -12.08
N ILE A 183 7.36 -1.52 -12.43
CA ILE A 183 7.94 -0.33 -11.82
C ILE A 183 8.06 0.73 -12.91
N TYR A 184 7.67 1.97 -12.59
CA TYR A 184 7.57 3.04 -13.57
C TYR A 184 8.22 4.32 -13.08
N LEU A 185 8.78 5.08 -14.02
CA LEU A 185 9.36 6.42 -13.84
C LEU A 185 8.66 7.44 -14.72
N ALA A 186 8.48 8.65 -14.20
CA ALA A 186 8.26 9.84 -15.01
C ALA A 186 9.52 10.71 -14.99
N GLU A 187 9.88 11.21 -16.16
CA GLU A 187 11.04 12.07 -16.37
C GLU A 187 10.62 13.42 -16.97
N ILE A 188 11.29 14.47 -16.53
CA ILE A 188 11.22 15.80 -17.13
C ILE A 188 12.62 16.14 -17.61
N ASP A 189 12.78 16.41 -18.91
CA ASP A 189 14.08 16.71 -19.53
C ASP A 189 15.16 15.67 -19.22
N GLY A 190 14.79 14.39 -19.15
CA GLY A 190 15.70 13.28 -18.87
C GLY A 190 16.03 13.07 -17.39
N VAL A 191 15.41 13.84 -16.49
CA VAL A 191 15.59 13.69 -15.04
C VAL A 191 14.41 12.93 -14.45
N ALA A 192 14.66 11.83 -13.74
CA ALA A 192 13.62 11.08 -13.01
C ALA A 192 13.07 11.96 -11.89
N VAL A 193 11.75 12.18 -11.91
CA VAL A 193 11.08 13.12 -10.99
C VAL A 193 9.91 12.53 -10.23
N SER A 194 9.30 11.46 -10.75
CA SER A 194 8.17 10.79 -10.10
C SER A 194 8.23 9.29 -10.33
N THR A 195 7.66 8.55 -9.41
CA THR A 195 7.69 7.09 -9.37
C THR A 195 6.30 6.52 -9.15
N CYS A 196 6.10 5.29 -9.57
CA CYS A 196 5.09 4.38 -9.03
C CYS A 196 5.51 2.93 -9.32
N ALA A 197 4.83 2.00 -8.66
CA ALA A 197 4.87 0.58 -8.98
C ALA A 197 3.45 0.03 -9.00
N THR A 198 3.26 -1.07 -9.73
CA THR A 198 2.01 -1.81 -9.72
C THR A 198 2.29 -3.26 -9.36
N ILE A 199 1.39 -3.85 -8.58
CA ILE A 199 1.45 -5.26 -8.21
C ILE A 199 0.14 -5.90 -8.61
N GLN A 200 0.20 -6.90 -9.50
CA GLN A 200 -0.97 -7.61 -10.00
C GLN A 200 -1.14 -8.94 -9.27
N ASN A 201 -2.38 -9.25 -8.91
CA ASN A 201 -2.76 -10.51 -8.30
C ASN A 201 -4.05 -11.02 -8.98
N GLY A 202 -3.88 -11.79 -10.06
CA GLY A 202 -5.00 -12.20 -10.91
C GLY A 202 -5.62 -11.00 -11.62
N ASN A 203 -6.92 -10.78 -11.41
CA ASN A 203 -7.67 -9.65 -11.98
C ASN A 203 -7.73 -8.43 -11.05
N THR A 204 -7.11 -8.49 -9.88
CA THR A 204 -6.97 -7.37 -8.96
C THR A 204 -5.54 -6.85 -8.95
N SER A 205 -5.34 -5.58 -8.62
CA SER A 205 -4.02 -4.95 -8.61
C SER A 205 -3.93 -3.85 -7.58
N SER A 206 -2.71 -3.46 -7.25
CA SER A 206 -2.46 -2.25 -6.46
C SER A 206 -1.53 -1.28 -7.19
N LEU A 207 -1.68 0.02 -6.89
CA LEU A 207 -0.79 1.10 -7.31
C LEU A 207 -0.05 1.61 -6.08
N GLU A 208 1.28 1.44 -6.08
CA GLU A 208 2.14 1.65 -4.93
C GLU A 208 3.26 2.64 -5.24
N PHE A 209 3.90 3.18 -4.20
CA PHE A 209 5.10 4.03 -4.30
C PHE A 209 4.94 5.24 -5.20
N VAL A 210 3.73 5.80 -5.26
CA VAL A 210 3.51 7.05 -5.99
C VAL A 210 4.15 8.19 -5.23
N SER A 211 5.24 8.71 -5.77
CA SER A 211 5.98 9.81 -5.17
C SER A 211 6.51 10.77 -6.22
N THR A 212 6.76 12.01 -5.82
CA THR A 212 7.31 13.05 -6.69
C THR A 212 8.25 13.93 -5.90
N LEU A 213 9.45 14.18 -6.42
CA LEU A 213 10.42 15.08 -5.80
C LEU A 213 9.80 16.47 -5.56
N GLU A 214 10.08 17.08 -4.42
CA GLU A 214 9.45 18.31 -3.94
C GLU A 214 9.49 19.45 -4.99
N GLN A 215 10.64 19.66 -5.63
CA GLN A 215 10.81 20.71 -6.65
C GLN A 215 10.03 20.46 -7.95
N TYR A 216 9.43 19.26 -8.10
CA TYR A 216 8.60 18.86 -9.24
C TYR A 216 7.13 18.64 -8.89
N LEU A 217 6.74 18.94 -7.64
CA LEU A 217 5.34 18.90 -7.24
C LEU A 217 4.47 19.83 -8.09
N ARG A 218 3.19 19.46 -8.25
CA ARG A 218 2.19 20.22 -9.04
C ARG A 218 2.52 20.39 -10.52
N LYS A 219 3.53 19.67 -11.05
CA LYS A 219 3.84 19.62 -12.50
C LYS A 219 3.17 18.45 -13.20
N LYS A 220 2.18 17.80 -12.56
CA LYS A 220 1.34 16.73 -13.12
C LYS A 220 2.06 15.39 -13.39
N ALA A 221 3.33 15.25 -12.98
CA ALA A 221 4.12 14.04 -13.21
C ALA A 221 3.46 12.80 -12.58
N ALA A 222 3.02 12.89 -11.32
CA ALA A 222 2.32 11.79 -10.65
C ALA A 222 1.01 11.40 -11.36
N ALA A 223 0.23 12.38 -11.84
CA ALA A 223 -1.04 12.11 -12.51
C ALA A 223 -0.84 11.37 -13.84
N LEU A 224 0.12 11.83 -14.67
CA LEU A 224 0.46 11.19 -15.92
C LEU A 224 1.02 9.78 -15.70
N LEU A 225 1.94 9.63 -14.73
CA LEU A 225 2.58 8.36 -14.44
C LEU A 225 1.59 7.34 -13.88
N SER A 226 0.73 7.74 -12.92
CA SER A 226 -0.32 6.88 -12.38
C SER A 226 -1.29 6.46 -13.48
N SER A 227 -1.72 7.39 -14.33
CA SER A 227 -2.61 7.08 -15.46
C SER A 227 -1.95 6.09 -16.43
N TYR A 228 -0.66 6.28 -16.77
CA TYR A 228 0.11 5.38 -17.61
C TYR A 228 0.20 3.96 -17.02
N ALA A 229 0.51 3.85 -15.74
CA ALA A 229 0.65 2.58 -15.05
C ALA A 229 -0.70 1.84 -14.93
N ILE A 230 -1.79 2.57 -14.62
CA ILE A 230 -3.14 2.01 -14.53
C ILE A 230 -3.61 1.53 -15.91
N ASP A 231 -3.40 2.30 -16.97
CA ASP A 231 -3.77 1.90 -18.34
C ASP A 231 -3.08 0.59 -18.74
N ALA A 232 -1.79 0.44 -18.39
CA ALA A 232 -1.04 -0.79 -18.61
C ALA A 232 -1.62 -1.98 -17.82
N LEU A 233 -1.99 -1.80 -16.54
CA LEU A 233 -2.65 -2.83 -15.72
C LEU A 233 -3.97 -3.29 -16.32
N LEU A 234 -4.85 -2.34 -16.64
CA LEU A 234 -6.18 -2.61 -17.17
C LEU A 234 -6.12 -3.28 -18.55
N SER A 235 -5.12 -2.94 -19.37
CA SER A 235 -4.82 -3.59 -20.64
C SER A 235 -4.32 -5.01 -20.47
N ASN A 236 -3.64 -5.32 -19.36
CA ASN A 236 -3.16 -6.65 -19.00
C ASN A 236 -4.19 -7.50 -18.23
N GLY A 237 -5.46 -7.09 -18.20
CA GLY A 237 -6.56 -7.88 -17.66
C GLY A 237 -6.90 -7.60 -16.20
N ALA A 238 -6.32 -6.57 -15.56
CA ALA A 238 -6.83 -6.12 -14.28
C ALA A 238 -8.24 -5.53 -14.42
N GLU A 239 -9.12 -5.86 -13.48
CA GLU A 239 -10.49 -5.31 -13.41
C GLU A 239 -10.62 -4.25 -12.32
N THR A 240 -9.74 -4.32 -11.32
CA THR A 240 -9.70 -3.37 -10.21
C THR A 240 -8.27 -2.98 -9.87
N VAL A 241 -8.12 -1.75 -9.37
CA VAL A 241 -6.86 -1.22 -8.85
C VAL A 241 -7.11 -0.60 -7.48
N THR A 242 -6.32 -0.98 -6.48
CA THR A 242 -6.41 -0.46 -5.11
C THR A 242 -5.21 0.41 -4.78
N LEU A 243 -5.35 1.29 -3.80
CA LEU A 243 -4.24 2.06 -3.22
C LEU A 243 -4.59 2.60 -1.83
N GLY A 244 -3.55 2.92 -1.05
CA GLY A 244 -3.63 3.82 0.09
C GLY A 244 -3.21 5.23 -0.35
N ALA A 245 -4.05 6.22 -0.09
CA ALA A 245 -3.75 7.61 -0.41
C ALA A 245 -3.35 8.39 0.85
N CYS A 246 -2.58 9.45 0.71
CA CYS A 246 -2.25 10.35 1.81
C CYS A 246 -2.39 11.82 1.37
N GLY A 247 -2.87 12.65 2.28
CA GLY A 247 -2.96 14.10 2.11
C GLY A 247 -3.62 14.52 0.78
N ASP A 248 -2.99 15.45 0.09
CA ASP A 248 -3.49 16.05 -1.16
C ASP A 248 -3.61 15.06 -2.33
N SER A 249 -2.99 13.87 -2.23
CA SER A 249 -3.03 12.87 -3.31
C SER A 249 -4.42 12.28 -3.56
N VAL A 250 -5.32 12.36 -2.60
CA VAL A 250 -6.72 11.89 -2.72
C VAL A 250 -7.42 12.55 -3.91
N HIS A 251 -7.18 13.84 -4.16
CA HIS A 251 -7.79 14.55 -5.28
C HIS A 251 -7.29 14.02 -6.64
N LEU A 252 -6.01 13.68 -6.74
CA LEU A 252 -5.44 13.06 -7.93
C LEU A 252 -6.16 11.75 -8.24
N TYR A 253 -6.28 10.87 -7.26
CA TYR A 253 -6.89 9.56 -7.45
C TYR A 253 -8.39 9.62 -7.73
N LYS A 254 -9.12 10.52 -7.05
CA LYS A 254 -10.52 10.79 -7.42
C LYS A 254 -10.66 11.25 -8.87
N GLY A 255 -9.73 12.07 -9.38
CA GLY A 255 -9.69 12.49 -10.78
C GLY A 255 -9.45 11.34 -11.74
N LEU A 256 -8.77 10.27 -11.34
CA LEU A 256 -8.57 9.05 -12.12
C LEU A 256 -9.73 8.04 -11.99
N GLY A 257 -10.75 8.32 -11.15
CA GLY A 257 -11.93 7.48 -10.96
C GLY A 257 -11.95 6.62 -9.71
N PHE A 258 -10.95 6.73 -8.83
CA PHE A 258 -10.94 6.01 -7.56
C PHE A 258 -12.02 6.49 -6.60
N LYS A 259 -12.61 5.55 -5.86
CA LYS A 259 -13.56 5.79 -4.77
C LYS A 259 -12.94 5.36 -3.45
N LYS A 260 -13.16 6.18 -2.41
CA LYS A 260 -12.75 5.85 -1.04
C LYS A 260 -13.75 4.91 -0.40
N TYR A 261 -13.28 3.90 0.32
CA TYR A 261 -14.10 2.92 1.02
C TYR A 261 -13.94 2.96 2.54
N PHE A 262 -12.71 3.20 3.04
CA PHE A 262 -12.43 3.34 4.47
C PHE A 262 -11.13 4.13 4.68
N ASN A 263 -10.78 4.38 5.94
CA ASN A 263 -9.42 4.79 6.32
C ASN A 263 -8.73 3.61 7.00
N ASN A 264 -7.46 3.39 6.70
CA ASN A 264 -6.63 2.51 7.52
C ASN A 264 -6.44 3.14 8.90
N ILE A 265 -6.42 2.31 9.94
CA ILE A 265 -6.14 2.76 11.29
C ILE A 265 -4.72 2.33 11.65
N ILE A 266 -3.89 3.31 11.99
CA ILE A 266 -2.49 3.08 12.35
C ILE A 266 -2.37 3.12 13.86
N LEU A 267 -1.85 2.03 14.42
CA LEU A 267 -1.57 1.90 15.84
C LEU A 267 -0.08 1.68 16.06
N LYS A 268 0.45 2.29 17.11
CA LYS A 268 1.83 2.09 17.54
C LYS A 268 1.86 1.55 18.96
N TYR A 269 2.62 0.47 19.16
CA TYR A 269 2.89 0.01 20.51
C TYR A 269 3.79 1.01 21.22
N GLU A 270 3.28 1.63 22.27
CA GLU A 270 4.06 2.49 23.15
C GLU A 270 4.45 1.67 24.38
N LYS A 271 5.75 1.64 24.67
CA LYS A 271 6.25 1.09 25.93
C LYS A 271 5.46 1.75 27.05
N ALA A 272 4.71 0.98 27.81
CA ALA A 272 4.17 1.52 29.06
C ALA A 272 5.33 2.14 29.83
N LEU A 273 5.34 3.46 29.97
CA LEU A 273 6.19 4.15 30.90
C LEU A 273 5.78 3.61 32.28
N ASN A 274 6.55 2.63 32.74
CA ASN A 274 6.66 2.11 34.11
C ASN A 274 5.43 2.31 35.02
N ALA A 275 4.70 1.23 35.28
CA ALA A 275 4.08 1.06 36.59
C ALA A 275 5.13 0.51 37.55
#